data_92e1c15c6855aa44dab3e530f40c3a04
#
_entry.id   92e1c15c6855aa44dab3e530f40c3a04
#
_cell.length_a   1.000
_cell.length_b   1.000
_cell.length_c   1.000
_cell.angle_alpha   90.00
_cell.angle_beta   90.00
_cell.angle_gamma   90.00
#
_symmetry.space_group_name_H-M   'P 1'
#
loop_
_entity.id
_entity.type
_entity.pdbx_description
1 polymer ?
#
loop_
_entity_poly.entity_id
_entity_poly.type
_entity_poly.pdbx_seq_one_letter_code
_entity_poly.pdbx_strand_id
1 'polypeptide(L)'
;MNDLTRWNLKVSRETDIALRTLLATRGGKKGDMSRFVEDAVNREVLNQTIEDIRARNADVDGAEIERLIDEELRAMTPTFWAKHRR
;
A
#
# COMPACT_ATOMS: atom_id res chain seq x y z
N MET A 1 -0.89 -3.11 23.12
CA MET A 1 0.25 -2.30 22.73
C MET A 1 0.00 -1.58 21.41
N ASN A 2 0.44 -0.37 21.33
CA ASN A 2 0.18 0.46 20.17
C ASN A 2 1.39 0.49 19.24
N ASP A 3 1.22 -0.05 18.03
CA ASP A 3 2.29 -0.11 17.05
C ASP A 3 2.19 0.99 16.00
N LEU A 4 1.43 2.03 16.31
CA LEU A 4 1.21 3.10 15.36
C LEU A 4 2.36 4.10 15.39
N THR A 5 2.79 4.53 14.23
CA THR A 5 3.81 5.56 14.06
C THR A 5 3.14 6.80 13.49
N ARG A 6 3.49 7.95 14.05
CA ARG A 6 2.93 9.20 13.57
C ARG A 6 3.75 9.74 12.40
N TRP A 7 3.07 10.12 11.34
CA TRP A 7 3.71 10.73 10.17
C TRP A 7 3.33 12.19 10.06
N ASN A 8 4.29 13.01 9.69
CA ASN A 8 4.05 14.40 9.36
C ASN A 8 4.35 14.60 7.89
N LEU A 9 3.29 14.81 7.10
CA LEU A 9 3.43 14.93 5.66
C LEU A 9 2.88 16.26 5.21
N LYS A 10 3.51 16.81 4.18
CA LYS A 10 3.00 18.00 3.51
C LYS A 10 2.39 17.58 2.19
N VAL A 11 1.17 17.99 1.97
CA VAL A 11 0.48 17.68 0.73
C VAL A 11 -0.03 18.98 0.13
N SER A 12 -0.29 18.97 -1.17
CA SER A 12 -0.83 20.14 -1.83
C SER A 12 -2.25 20.39 -1.34
N ARG A 13 -2.68 21.64 -1.47
CA ARG A 13 -4.03 22.01 -1.11
C ARG A 13 -5.05 21.24 -1.93
N GLU A 14 -4.74 21.02 -3.20
CA GLU A 14 -5.63 20.28 -4.08
C GLU A 14 -5.82 18.85 -3.62
N THR A 15 -4.73 18.20 -3.21
CA THR A 15 -4.81 16.84 -2.69
C THR A 15 -5.62 16.80 -1.41
N ASP A 16 -5.40 17.76 -0.53
CA ASP A 16 -6.13 17.83 0.72
C ASP A 16 -7.63 17.96 0.49
N ILE A 17 -8.02 18.88 -0.41
CA ILE A 17 -9.43 19.08 -0.71
C ILE A 17 -10.03 17.83 -1.33
N ALA A 18 -9.33 17.22 -2.26
CA ALA A 18 -9.84 16.03 -2.94
C ALA A 18 -10.10 14.90 -1.93
N LEU A 19 -9.17 14.69 -1.02
CA LEU A 19 -9.33 13.63 -0.03
C LEU A 19 -10.48 13.91 0.92
N ARG A 20 -10.57 15.13 1.42
CA ARG A 20 -11.64 15.47 2.35
C ARG A 20 -13.01 15.36 1.69
N THR A 21 -13.09 15.77 0.42
CA THR A 21 -14.33 15.66 -0.33
C THR A 21 -14.75 14.21 -0.49
N LEU A 22 -13.80 13.36 -0.86
CA LEU A 22 -14.10 11.94 -1.03
C LEU A 22 -14.57 11.32 0.28
N LEU A 23 -13.88 11.59 1.37
CA LEU A 23 -14.24 11.00 2.65
C LEU A 23 -15.61 11.50 3.13
N ALA A 24 -15.91 12.76 2.85
CA ALA A 24 -17.21 13.31 3.23
C ALA A 24 -18.34 12.56 2.53
N THR A 25 -18.15 12.19 1.26
CA THR A 25 -19.19 11.45 0.54
C THR A 25 -19.35 10.03 1.07
N ARG A 26 -18.40 9.56 1.85
CA ARG A 26 -18.43 8.19 2.40
C ARG A 26 -18.75 8.16 3.89
N GLY A 27 -19.28 9.24 4.42
CA GLY A 27 -19.70 9.26 5.80
C GLY A 27 -18.83 10.04 6.76
N GLY A 28 -17.59 10.31 6.40
CA GLY A 28 -16.71 11.23 7.13
C GLY A 28 -16.54 10.95 8.61
N LYS A 29 -16.24 9.73 8.99
CA LYS A 29 -16.04 9.39 10.39
C LYS A 29 -14.63 9.75 10.83
N LYS A 30 -14.48 9.96 12.14
CA LYS A 30 -13.19 10.24 12.72
C LYS A 30 -12.23 9.07 12.44
N GLY A 31 -11.03 9.41 12.02
CA GLY A 31 -10.02 8.41 11.72
C GLY A 31 -10.04 7.89 10.31
N ASP A 32 -11.05 8.25 9.53
CA ASP A 32 -11.15 7.77 8.15
C ASP A 32 -9.97 8.23 7.30
N MET A 33 -9.47 9.44 7.54
CA MET A 33 -8.36 9.95 6.76
C MET A 33 -7.09 9.11 6.96
N SER A 34 -6.76 8.80 8.21
CA SER A 34 -5.59 7.98 8.51
C SER A 34 -5.73 6.60 7.88
N ARG A 35 -6.92 6.01 7.98
CA ARG A 35 -7.16 4.69 7.41
C ARG A 35 -7.04 4.72 5.90
N PHE A 36 -7.60 5.74 5.27
CA PHE A 36 -7.53 5.87 3.82
C PHE A 36 -6.07 5.99 3.36
N VAL A 37 -5.30 6.86 4.04
CA VAL A 37 -3.91 7.06 3.66
C VAL A 37 -3.10 5.78 3.87
N GLU A 38 -3.34 5.09 4.97
CA GLU A 38 -2.62 3.85 5.23
C GLU A 38 -2.92 2.81 4.16
N ASP A 39 -4.18 2.66 3.80
CA ASP A 39 -4.57 1.70 2.76
C ASP A 39 -3.96 2.07 1.42
N ALA A 40 -3.97 3.35 1.07
CA ALA A 40 -3.42 3.81 -0.19
C ALA A 40 -1.91 3.58 -0.25
N VAL A 41 -1.21 3.90 0.83
CA VAL A 41 0.23 3.69 0.89
C VAL A 41 0.58 2.21 0.80
N ASN A 42 -0.15 1.38 1.54
CA ASN A 42 0.11 -0.05 1.51
C ASN A 42 -0.10 -0.63 0.13
N ARG A 43 -1.15 -0.17 -0.56
CA ARG A 43 -1.42 -0.63 -1.91
C ARG A 43 -0.31 -0.22 -2.87
N GLU A 44 0.16 1.02 -2.73
CA GLU A 44 1.20 1.51 -3.61
C GLU A 44 2.54 0.82 -3.35
N VAL A 45 2.86 0.60 -2.08
CA VAL A 45 4.08 -0.13 -1.72
C VAL A 45 4.05 -1.54 -2.33
N LEU A 46 2.92 -2.20 -2.23
CA LEU A 46 2.77 -3.53 -2.78
C LEU A 46 2.94 -3.52 -4.30
N ASN A 47 2.30 -2.57 -4.97
CA ASN A 47 2.38 -2.46 -6.42
C ASN A 47 3.82 -2.18 -6.88
N GLN A 48 4.50 -1.26 -6.21
CA GLN A 48 5.89 -0.91 -6.57
C GLN A 48 6.81 -2.10 -6.36
N THR A 49 6.61 -2.82 -5.27
CA THR A 49 7.43 -3.97 -4.96
C THR A 49 7.27 -5.06 -6.02
N ILE A 50 6.03 -5.31 -6.43
CA ILE A 50 5.76 -6.31 -7.46
C ILE A 50 6.42 -5.90 -8.78
N GLU A 51 6.30 -4.62 -9.14
CA GLU A 51 6.91 -4.14 -10.39
C GLU A 51 8.43 -4.25 -10.36
N ASP A 52 9.03 -3.97 -9.20
CA ASP A 52 10.47 -4.10 -9.07
C ASP A 52 10.93 -5.54 -9.25
N ILE A 53 10.17 -6.48 -8.69
CA ILE A 53 10.48 -7.89 -8.82
C ILE A 53 10.36 -8.32 -10.28
N ARG A 54 9.32 -7.88 -10.96
CA ARG A 54 9.12 -8.23 -12.37
C ARG A 54 10.23 -7.66 -13.24
N ALA A 55 10.65 -6.43 -12.94
CA ALA A 55 11.71 -5.80 -13.71
C ALA A 55 13.05 -6.55 -13.57
N ARG A 56 13.35 -7.02 -12.35
CA ARG A 56 14.57 -7.76 -12.11
C ARG A 56 14.56 -9.15 -12.73
N ASN A 57 13.37 -9.67 -13.02
CA ASN A 57 13.21 -11.02 -13.54
C ASN A 57 12.48 -11.03 -14.88
N ALA A 58 12.77 -10.05 -15.72
CA ALA A 58 12.04 -9.85 -16.96
C ALA A 58 12.13 -11.04 -17.91
N ASP A 59 13.21 -11.81 -17.80
CA ASP A 59 13.44 -12.97 -18.68
C ASP A 59 12.94 -14.28 -18.07
N VAL A 60 12.24 -14.20 -16.95
CA VAL A 60 11.76 -15.39 -16.26
C VAL A 60 10.34 -15.70 -16.71
N ASP A 61 10.01 -16.99 -16.79
CA ASP A 61 8.70 -17.48 -17.13
C ASP A 61 7.64 -16.92 -16.17
N GLY A 62 6.44 -16.68 -16.71
CA GLY A 62 5.35 -16.07 -15.92
C GLY A 62 4.99 -16.83 -14.65
N ALA A 63 4.96 -18.16 -14.71
CA ALA A 63 4.65 -18.94 -13.51
C ALA A 63 5.76 -18.81 -12.48
N GLU A 64 6.98 -18.77 -12.94
CA GLU A 64 8.13 -18.63 -12.05
C GLU A 64 8.17 -17.24 -11.42
N ILE A 65 7.82 -16.21 -12.18
CA ILE A 65 7.82 -14.85 -11.64
C ILE A 65 6.77 -14.70 -10.56
N GLU A 66 5.61 -15.32 -10.71
CA GLU A 66 4.57 -15.26 -9.69
C GLU A 66 5.07 -15.89 -8.39
N ARG A 67 5.77 -16.99 -8.48
CA ARG A 67 6.33 -17.65 -7.31
C ARG A 67 7.38 -16.77 -6.63
N LEU A 68 8.24 -16.15 -7.43
CA LEU A 68 9.27 -15.27 -6.90
C LEU A 68 8.67 -14.05 -6.19
N ILE A 69 7.64 -13.47 -6.78
CA ILE A 69 6.95 -12.34 -6.17
C ILE A 69 6.38 -12.74 -4.83
N ASP A 70 5.72 -13.87 -4.77
CA ASP A 70 5.11 -14.34 -3.54
C ASP A 70 6.15 -14.56 -2.47
N GLU A 71 7.27 -15.18 -2.81
CA GLU A 71 8.34 -15.43 -1.87
C GLU A 71 8.95 -14.15 -1.32
N GLU A 72 9.22 -13.18 -2.20
CA GLU A 72 9.84 -11.94 -1.77
C GLU A 72 8.92 -11.10 -0.88
N LEU A 73 7.64 -11.06 -1.23
CA LEU A 73 6.69 -10.31 -0.42
C LEU A 73 6.56 -10.90 0.97
N ARG A 74 6.59 -12.21 1.08
CA ARG A 74 6.52 -12.86 2.38
C ARG A 74 7.77 -12.63 3.21
N ALA A 75 8.93 -12.61 2.55
CA ALA A 75 10.19 -12.39 3.24
C ALA A 75 10.32 -10.95 3.73
N MET A 76 9.78 -10.01 2.97
CA MET A 76 9.88 -8.60 3.29
C MET A 76 9.19 -8.26 4.60
N THR A 77 7.91 -8.51 4.66
CA THR A 77 7.11 -8.23 5.85
C THR A 77 5.97 -9.24 5.90
N PRO A 78 6.19 -10.37 6.55
CA PRO A 78 5.14 -11.42 6.54
C PRO A 78 3.78 -10.93 7.01
N THR A 79 3.76 -10.07 8.02
CA THR A 79 2.50 -9.52 8.51
C THR A 79 1.84 -8.63 7.48
N PHE A 80 2.63 -7.79 6.83
CA PHE A 80 2.10 -6.89 5.80
C PHE A 80 1.51 -7.70 4.65
N TRP A 81 2.23 -8.72 4.17
CA TRP A 81 1.77 -9.53 3.06
C TRP A 81 0.45 -10.24 3.41
N ALA A 82 0.40 -10.87 4.58
CA ALA A 82 -0.78 -11.59 5.01
C ALA A 82 -2.00 -10.67 5.11
N LYS A 83 -1.77 -9.43 5.52
CA LYS A 83 -2.83 -8.48 5.74
C LYS A 83 -3.38 -7.88 4.44
N HIS A 84 -2.53 -7.73 3.42
CA HIS A 84 -2.90 -7.04 2.19
C HIS A 84 -2.97 -7.95 0.98
N ARG A 85 -2.86 -9.23 1.20
CA ARG A 85 -2.97 -10.21 0.13
C ARG A 85 -4.39 -10.27 -0.39
N ARG A 86 -4.51 -10.45 -1.68
CA ARG A 86 -5.83 -10.52 -2.31
C ARG A 86 -6.27 -11.94 -2.53
#